data_a198f5b9bca5da25135bbd4c88768c01
#
_entry.id   a198f5b9bca5da25135bbd4c88768c01
#
_cell.length_a   1.000
_cell.length_b   1.000
_cell.length_c   1.000
_cell.angle_alpha   90.00
_cell.angle_beta   90.00
_cell.angle_gamma   90.00
#
_symmetry.space_group_name_H-M   'P 1'
#
loop_
_entity.id
_entity.type
_entity.pdbx_description
1 polymer ?
#
loop_
_entity_poly.entity_id
_entity_poly.type
_entity_poly.pdbx_seq_one_letter_code
_entity_poly.pdbx_strand_id
1 'polypeptide(L)'
;MKIFFHISYSNVEQNAPKNVFSIYMEKLMKIEHIALYVHDLEKAKDFFVRYFNAEVGQLYHNPQKKFRSYFLSFGNGARLEIMEKEGLSREFQNVEHNGYIHIAFSVGSIDKVNKLTERLKKDGYKVLSGPRTTGDGYYESCIAIIEDNLVEITV
;
A
#
# COMPACT_ATOMS: atom_id res chain seq x y z
N MET A 1 4.56 -31.54 13.91
CA MET A 1 5.82 -31.74 13.16
C MET A 1 5.64 -31.02 11.83
N LYS A 2 6.08 -29.76 11.71
CA LYS A 2 6.00 -28.98 10.46
C LYS A 2 7.24 -29.29 9.64
N ILE A 3 7.08 -29.93 8.49
CA ILE A 3 8.16 -30.21 7.55
C ILE A 3 8.32 -28.93 6.70
N PHE A 4 9.40 -28.19 6.95
CA PHE A 4 9.83 -27.10 6.06
C PHE A 4 10.55 -27.72 4.86
N PHE A 5 9.95 -27.67 3.69
CA PHE A 5 10.69 -27.91 2.45
C PHE A 5 11.50 -26.67 2.11
N HIS A 6 12.79 -26.74 2.40
CA HIS A 6 13.78 -25.79 1.90
C HIS A 6 14.07 -26.19 0.44
N ILE A 7 13.42 -25.57 -0.53
CA ILE A 7 13.77 -25.72 -1.94
C ILE A 7 14.95 -24.78 -2.20
N SER A 8 16.16 -25.37 -2.30
CA SER A 8 17.35 -24.65 -2.73
C SER A 8 17.24 -24.34 -4.21
N TYR A 9 17.12 -23.05 -4.55
CA TYR A 9 16.95 -22.57 -5.93
C TYR A 9 18.18 -22.71 -6.84
N SER A 10 19.32 -23.20 -6.31
CA SER A 10 20.59 -23.18 -7.04
C SER A 10 20.76 -24.24 -8.14
N ASN A 11 19.88 -25.24 -8.27
CA ASN A 11 20.05 -26.33 -9.23
C ASN A 11 18.95 -26.48 -10.28
N VAL A 12 17.97 -25.57 -10.35
CA VAL A 12 16.84 -25.66 -11.29
C VAL A 12 17.12 -24.87 -12.60
N GLU A 13 18.10 -23.98 -12.60
CA GLU A 13 18.34 -23.08 -13.75
C GLU A 13 19.06 -23.73 -14.94
N GLN A 14 19.71 -24.89 -14.78
CA GLN A 14 20.56 -25.42 -15.87
C GLN A 14 19.88 -26.43 -16.82
N ASN A 15 18.70 -26.96 -16.50
CA ASN A 15 18.06 -28.01 -17.33
C ASN A 15 16.53 -27.87 -17.53
N ALA A 16 15.89 -26.80 -17.15
CA ALA A 16 14.49 -26.61 -17.48
C ALA A 16 14.35 -26.08 -18.91
N PRO A 17 13.51 -26.70 -19.77
CA PRO A 17 13.26 -26.16 -21.08
C PRO A 17 12.68 -24.75 -20.95
N LYS A 18 13.23 -23.79 -21.73
CA LYS A 18 12.87 -22.36 -21.70
C LYS A 18 11.37 -22.09 -21.72
N ASN A 19 10.57 -23.01 -22.26
CA ASN A 19 9.12 -22.94 -22.32
C ASN A 19 8.40 -23.16 -20.96
N VAL A 20 8.99 -23.91 -20.03
CA VAL A 20 8.37 -24.17 -18.72
C VAL A 20 8.48 -22.94 -17.82
N PHE A 21 9.63 -22.24 -17.86
CA PHE A 21 9.82 -20.98 -17.09
C PHE A 21 8.92 -19.86 -17.61
N SER A 22 8.74 -19.76 -18.93
CA SER A 22 7.81 -18.81 -19.56
C SER A 22 6.35 -19.11 -19.18
N ILE A 23 5.92 -20.38 -19.18
CA ILE A 23 4.57 -20.78 -18.82
C ILE A 23 4.26 -20.53 -17.34
N TYR A 24 5.24 -20.65 -16.43
CA TYR A 24 5.06 -20.32 -15.01
C TYR A 24 4.99 -18.80 -14.76
N MET A 25 5.72 -17.99 -15.53
CA MET A 25 5.66 -16.53 -15.41
C MET A 25 4.39 -15.93 -15.99
N GLU A 26 3.77 -16.58 -17.00
CA GLU A 26 2.52 -16.11 -17.60
C GLU A 26 1.26 -16.37 -16.72
N LYS A 27 1.37 -17.16 -15.65
CA LYS A 27 0.22 -17.54 -14.81
C LYS A 27 0.10 -16.84 -13.45
N LEU A 28 1.04 -15.96 -13.10
CA LEU A 28 0.97 -15.25 -11.82
C LEU A 28 0.16 -13.96 -11.98
N MET A 29 -1.17 -14.04 -11.75
CA MET A 29 -1.96 -12.86 -11.49
C MET A 29 -1.42 -12.18 -10.22
N LYS A 30 -1.19 -10.87 -10.30
CA LYS A 30 -0.78 -10.02 -9.17
C LYS A 30 -1.61 -8.74 -9.15
N ILE A 31 -1.75 -8.16 -7.98
CA ILE A 31 -2.30 -6.82 -7.88
C ILE A 31 -1.26 -5.88 -8.52
N GLU A 32 -1.63 -5.21 -9.61
CA GLU A 32 -0.75 -4.26 -10.30
C GLU A 32 -0.81 -2.91 -9.60
N HIS A 33 -2.03 -2.40 -9.31
CA HIS A 33 -2.23 -1.19 -8.52
C HIS A 33 -3.59 -1.21 -7.80
N ILE A 34 -3.67 -0.35 -6.78
CA ILE A 34 -4.92 0.06 -6.12
C ILE A 34 -5.07 1.55 -6.38
N ALA A 35 -6.29 2.03 -6.54
CA ALA A 35 -6.56 3.43 -6.82
C ALA A 35 -7.32 4.09 -5.67
N LEU A 36 -6.93 5.34 -5.35
CA LEU A 36 -7.47 6.16 -4.27
C LEU A 36 -7.81 7.56 -4.79
N TYR A 37 -9.05 7.99 -4.66
CA TYR A 37 -9.40 9.38 -4.87
C TYR A 37 -9.04 10.25 -3.67
N VAL A 38 -8.49 11.42 -3.95
CA VAL A 38 -8.15 12.46 -2.96
C VAL A 38 -8.61 13.83 -3.47
N HIS A 39 -8.85 14.78 -2.56
CA HIS A 39 -9.19 16.16 -2.94
C HIS A 39 -7.96 17.00 -3.24
N ASP A 40 -6.84 16.72 -2.55
CA ASP A 40 -5.57 17.43 -2.72
C ASP A 40 -4.49 16.44 -3.13
N LEU A 41 -4.29 16.34 -4.44
CA LEU A 41 -3.36 15.39 -5.05
C LEU A 41 -1.91 15.62 -4.62
N GLU A 42 -1.48 16.89 -4.51
CA GLU A 42 -0.11 17.22 -4.14
C GLU A 42 0.17 16.89 -2.67
N LYS A 43 -0.76 17.23 -1.80
CA LYS A 43 -0.66 16.90 -0.37
C LYS A 43 -0.64 15.39 -0.14
N ALA A 44 -1.46 14.63 -0.86
CA ALA A 44 -1.46 13.18 -0.80
C ALA A 44 -0.13 12.59 -1.28
N LYS A 45 0.40 13.07 -2.42
CA LYS A 45 1.72 12.68 -2.92
C LYS A 45 2.80 12.92 -1.88
N ASP A 46 2.86 14.14 -1.32
CA ASP A 46 3.88 14.54 -0.35
C ASP A 46 3.79 13.70 0.94
N PHE A 47 2.57 13.32 1.35
CA PHE A 47 2.35 12.42 2.47
C PHE A 47 3.02 11.05 2.25
N PHE A 48 2.72 10.39 1.13
CA PHE A 48 3.28 9.06 0.85
C PHE A 48 4.79 9.10 0.62
N VAL A 49 5.32 10.15 0.01
CA VAL A 49 6.77 10.37 -0.11
C VAL A 49 7.40 10.49 1.28
N ARG A 50 6.82 11.33 2.14
CA ARG A 50 7.40 11.66 3.47
C ARG A 50 7.38 10.49 4.44
N TYR A 51 6.31 9.70 4.47
CA TYR A 51 6.10 8.68 5.50
C TYR A 51 6.35 7.25 5.01
N PHE A 52 6.17 6.98 3.72
CA PHE A 52 6.26 5.66 3.14
C PHE A 52 7.37 5.53 2.09
N ASN A 53 8.19 6.58 1.90
CA ASN A 53 9.28 6.62 0.92
C ASN A 53 8.80 6.27 -0.50
N ALA A 54 7.62 6.75 -0.88
CA ALA A 54 7.06 6.51 -2.19
C ALA A 54 7.93 7.11 -3.30
N GLU A 55 8.16 6.36 -4.34
CA GLU A 55 8.70 6.85 -5.61
C GLU A 55 7.55 7.32 -6.48
N VAL A 56 7.61 8.55 -6.95
CA VAL A 56 6.51 9.21 -7.68
C VAL A 56 6.75 9.12 -9.17
N GLY A 57 5.76 8.60 -9.90
CA GLY A 57 5.73 8.63 -11.36
C GLY A 57 5.43 10.02 -11.93
N GLN A 58 5.34 10.10 -13.25
CA GLN A 58 4.97 11.35 -13.91
C GLN A 58 3.50 11.71 -13.64
N LEU A 59 3.21 13.01 -13.52
CA LEU A 59 1.85 13.51 -13.45
C LEU A 59 1.09 13.18 -14.74
N TYR A 60 0.00 12.43 -14.61
CA TYR A 60 -1.00 12.35 -15.66
C TYR A 60 -2.03 13.46 -15.47
N HIS A 61 -2.31 14.21 -16.55
CA HIS A 61 -3.28 15.30 -16.54
C HIS A 61 -4.19 15.23 -17.75
N ASN A 62 -5.49 15.17 -17.50
CA ASN A 62 -6.52 15.23 -18.53
C ASN A 62 -7.46 16.42 -18.27
N PRO A 63 -7.23 17.59 -18.91
CA PRO A 63 -8.04 18.80 -18.67
C PRO A 63 -9.51 18.65 -19.05
N GLN A 64 -9.81 17.85 -20.07
CA GLN A 64 -11.20 17.66 -20.53
C GLN A 64 -12.03 16.90 -19.50
N LYS A 65 -11.40 15.92 -18.79
CA LYS A 65 -12.04 15.15 -17.72
C LYS A 65 -11.87 15.79 -16.35
N LYS A 66 -11.14 16.93 -16.28
CA LYS A 66 -10.76 17.58 -15.02
C LYS A 66 -10.16 16.57 -14.01
N PHE A 67 -9.21 15.78 -14.51
CA PHE A 67 -8.66 14.63 -13.82
C PHE A 67 -7.13 14.70 -13.83
N ARG A 68 -6.52 14.39 -12.67
CA ARG A 68 -5.07 14.25 -12.49
C ARG A 68 -4.78 13.01 -11.67
N SER A 69 -3.63 12.37 -11.91
CA SER A 69 -3.17 11.26 -11.08
C SER A 69 -1.65 11.14 -11.03
N TYR A 70 -1.16 10.51 -9.96
CA TYR A 70 0.18 9.99 -9.84
C TYR A 70 0.14 8.50 -9.53
N PHE A 71 1.05 7.75 -10.12
CA PHE A 71 1.40 6.41 -9.64
C PHE A 71 2.53 6.50 -8.62
N LEU A 72 2.34 5.86 -7.48
CA LEU A 72 3.32 5.75 -6.40
C LEU A 72 3.80 4.31 -6.30
N SER A 73 5.13 4.11 -6.23
CA SER A 73 5.76 2.80 -6.09
C SER A 73 6.43 2.68 -4.72
N PHE A 74 6.39 1.46 -4.14
CA PHE A 74 6.92 1.14 -2.81
C PHE A 74 7.85 -0.09 -2.90
N GLY A 75 8.85 -0.04 -3.79
CA GLY A 75 9.70 -1.17 -4.14
C GLY A 75 9.03 -2.10 -5.16
N ASN A 76 9.03 -3.41 -4.90
CA ASN A 76 8.59 -4.42 -5.88
C ASN A 76 7.11 -4.84 -5.75
N GLY A 77 6.31 -4.14 -4.95
CA GLY A 77 4.90 -4.46 -4.70
C GLY A 77 3.94 -3.87 -5.74
N ALA A 78 2.64 -3.94 -5.42
CA ALA A 78 1.61 -3.21 -6.13
C ALA A 78 1.84 -1.70 -6.01
N ARG A 79 1.45 -0.95 -7.05
CA ARG A 79 1.49 0.51 -7.02
C ARG A 79 0.20 1.07 -6.38
N LEU A 80 0.27 2.31 -5.94
CA LEU A 80 -0.90 3.09 -5.56
C LEU A 80 -1.09 4.21 -6.58
N GLU A 81 -2.25 4.27 -7.23
CA GLU A 81 -2.66 5.43 -8.02
C GLU A 81 -3.44 6.39 -7.13
N ILE A 82 -2.89 7.56 -6.86
CA ILE A 82 -3.63 8.64 -6.23
C ILE A 82 -4.22 9.53 -7.32
N MET A 83 -5.51 9.83 -7.19
CA MET A 83 -6.29 10.49 -8.24
C MET A 83 -7.05 11.69 -7.67
N GLU A 84 -7.13 12.75 -8.46
CA GLU A 84 -7.97 13.91 -8.18
C GLU A 84 -8.92 14.15 -9.35
N LYS A 85 -10.18 14.41 -9.04
CA LYS A 85 -11.20 14.74 -10.04
C LYS A 85 -12.16 15.80 -9.49
N GLU A 86 -12.47 16.80 -10.29
CA GLU A 86 -13.45 17.81 -9.90
C GLU A 86 -14.85 17.19 -9.72
N GLY A 87 -15.59 17.65 -8.71
CA GLY A 87 -16.96 17.23 -8.44
C GLY A 87 -17.10 15.95 -7.62
N LEU A 88 -16.01 15.45 -7.02
CA LEU A 88 -16.12 14.35 -6.04
C LEU A 88 -16.86 14.84 -4.79
N SER A 89 -17.84 14.07 -4.33
CA SER A 89 -18.51 14.32 -3.06
C SER A 89 -17.67 13.81 -1.89
N ARG A 90 -17.76 14.51 -0.76
CA ARG A 90 -17.04 14.19 0.49
C ARG A 90 -17.85 13.26 1.40
N GLU A 91 -18.79 12.50 0.90
CA GLU A 91 -19.56 11.58 1.73
C GLU A 91 -18.72 10.41 2.24
N PHE A 92 -17.80 10.71 3.15
CA PHE A 92 -17.22 9.70 4.02
C PHE A 92 -18.27 9.29 5.05
N GLN A 93 -18.82 8.12 4.90
CA GLN A 93 -19.63 7.51 5.95
C GLN A 93 -18.66 6.99 7.01
N ASN A 94 -18.67 7.60 8.19
CA ASN A 94 -17.97 7.13 9.40
C ASN A 94 -18.53 5.80 9.94
N VAL A 95 -19.01 4.93 9.09
CA VAL A 95 -19.65 3.67 9.45
C VAL A 95 -18.93 2.54 8.73
N GLU A 96 -18.71 1.43 9.41
CA GLU A 96 -18.23 0.21 8.75
C GLU A 96 -19.16 -0.15 7.59
N HIS A 97 -18.57 -0.34 6.42
CA HIS A 97 -19.30 -0.63 5.18
C HIS A 97 -18.62 -1.75 4.40
N ASN A 98 -19.37 -2.38 3.51
CA ASN A 98 -18.81 -3.33 2.57
C ASN A 98 -17.89 -2.62 1.59
N GLY A 99 -16.74 -3.25 1.26
CA GLY A 99 -15.76 -2.72 0.32
C GLY A 99 -14.37 -2.61 0.91
N TYR A 100 -13.52 -1.79 0.30
CA TYR A 100 -12.16 -1.56 0.81
C TYR A 100 -12.21 -0.70 2.06
N ILE A 101 -11.48 -1.14 3.10
CA ILE A 101 -11.44 -0.43 4.38
C ILE A 101 -10.10 0.25 4.63
N HIS A 102 -8.98 -0.39 4.30
CA HIS A 102 -7.64 0.14 4.49
C HIS A 102 -6.64 -0.38 3.44
N ILE A 103 -5.47 0.25 3.40
CA ILE A 103 -4.28 -0.25 2.72
C ILE A 103 -3.25 -0.58 3.81
N ALA A 104 -2.70 -1.80 3.79
CA ALA A 104 -1.66 -2.21 4.74
C ALA A 104 -0.27 -2.08 4.12
N PHE A 105 0.66 -1.46 4.88
CA PHE A 105 2.07 -1.36 4.53
C PHE A 105 2.93 -2.16 5.51
N SER A 106 3.65 -3.17 5.00
CA SER A 106 4.68 -3.83 5.77
C SER A 106 5.93 -2.96 5.84
N VAL A 107 6.38 -2.67 7.03
CA VAL A 107 7.61 -1.89 7.30
C VAL A 107 8.76 -2.76 7.78
N GLY A 108 8.54 -4.07 7.91
CA GLY A 108 9.54 -5.11 8.09
C GLY A 108 10.07 -5.29 9.51
N SER A 109 9.59 -4.56 10.53
CA SER A 109 9.90 -4.84 11.94
C SER A 109 8.99 -4.10 12.91
N ILE A 110 8.82 -4.67 14.12
CA ILE A 110 8.08 -4.08 15.25
C ILE A 110 8.61 -2.66 15.58
N ASP A 111 9.92 -2.48 15.61
CA ASP A 111 10.55 -1.18 15.89
C ASP A 111 10.13 -0.11 14.86
N LYS A 112 10.09 -0.48 13.57
CA LYS A 112 9.64 0.43 12.51
C LYS A 112 8.14 0.74 12.60
N VAL A 113 7.30 -0.24 12.97
CA VAL A 113 5.86 0.00 13.22
C VAL A 113 5.72 1.04 14.33
N ASN A 114 6.39 0.85 15.47
CA ASN A 114 6.33 1.79 16.59
C ASN A 114 6.81 3.20 16.20
N LYS A 115 7.98 3.30 15.57
CA LYS A 115 8.57 4.59 15.18
C LYS A 115 7.70 5.35 14.18
N LEU A 116 7.17 4.68 13.17
CA LEU A 116 6.33 5.32 12.16
C LEU A 116 4.99 5.76 12.76
N THR A 117 4.38 4.92 13.61
CA THR A 117 3.14 5.26 14.31
C THR A 117 3.31 6.50 15.19
N GLU A 118 4.37 6.55 16.02
CA GLU A 118 4.64 7.69 16.88
C GLU A 118 4.96 8.96 16.09
N ARG A 119 5.67 8.84 14.96
CA ARG A 119 5.93 9.96 14.07
C ARG A 119 4.64 10.53 13.49
N LEU A 120 3.77 9.70 12.95
CA LEU A 120 2.47 10.11 12.40
C LEU A 120 1.59 10.75 13.47
N LYS A 121 1.52 10.16 14.66
CA LYS A 121 0.80 10.72 15.82
C LYS A 121 1.32 12.10 16.22
N LYS A 122 2.64 12.27 16.30
CA LYS A 122 3.29 13.57 16.60
C LYS A 122 2.98 14.61 15.53
N ASP A 123 2.88 14.20 14.27
CA ASP A 123 2.57 15.08 13.14
C ASP A 123 1.05 15.33 12.98
N GLY A 124 0.22 14.84 13.95
CA GLY A 124 -1.21 15.16 14.08
C GLY A 124 -2.16 14.15 13.43
N TYR A 125 -1.67 13.03 12.91
CA TYR A 125 -2.53 11.98 12.38
C TYR A 125 -3.17 11.16 13.50
N LYS A 126 -4.44 10.78 13.31
CA LYS A 126 -5.21 10.05 14.33
C LYS A 126 -4.87 8.57 14.29
N VAL A 127 -4.25 8.06 15.37
CA VAL A 127 -4.08 6.62 15.59
C VAL A 127 -5.40 6.05 16.09
N LEU A 128 -6.00 5.15 15.33
CA LEU A 128 -7.27 4.50 15.64
C LEU A 128 -7.05 3.26 16.53
N SER A 129 -6.00 2.48 16.26
CA SER A 129 -5.63 1.35 17.08
C SER A 129 -4.13 1.05 17.02
N GLY A 130 -3.62 0.40 18.04
CA GLY A 130 -2.22 -0.06 18.12
C GLY A 130 -1.20 1.02 18.51
N PRO A 131 0.11 0.72 18.42
CA PRO A 131 0.66 -0.58 18.03
C PRO A 131 0.29 -1.71 18.99
N ARG A 132 -0.10 -2.85 18.46
CA ARG A 132 -0.49 -4.04 19.24
C ARG A 132 -0.34 -5.33 18.42
N THR A 133 -0.29 -6.46 19.09
CA THR A 133 -0.49 -7.75 18.42
C THR A 133 -1.98 -8.03 18.28
N THR A 134 -2.41 -8.38 17.09
CA THR A 134 -3.79 -8.77 16.78
C THR A 134 -4.07 -10.23 17.14
N GLY A 135 -5.35 -10.62 17.14
CA GLY A 135 -5.75 -11.99 17.45
C GLY A 135 -5.24 -13.05 16.48
N ASP A 136 -4.92 -12.67 15.24
CA ASP A 136 -4.32 -13.50 14.19
C ASP A 136 -2.80 -13.40 14.14
N GLY A 137 -2.17 -12.64 15.07
CA GLY A 137 -0.74 -12.63 15.32
C GLY A 137 0.06 -11.56 14.60
N TYR A 138 -0.56 -10.64 13.85
CA TYR A 138 0.14 -9.49 13.28
C TYR A 138 0.45 -8.43 14.33
N TYR A 139 1.60 -7.79 14.20
CA TYR A 139 1.93 -6.60 14.99
C TYR A 139 1.72 -5.35 14.13
N GLU A 140 0.76 -4.54 14.50
CA GLU A 140 0.29 -3.45 13.64
C GLU A 140 -0.29 -2.26 14.39
N SER A 141 -0.46 -1.17 13.66
CA SER A 141 -1.27 -0.02 14.04
C SER A 141 -2.16 0.43 12.88
N CYS A 142 -3.34 0.97 13.17
CA CYS A 142 -4.24 1.56 12.19
C CYS A 142 -4.33 3.06 12.41
N ILE A 143 -4.18 3.83 11.32
CA ILE A 143 -4.07 5.29 11.35
C ILE A 143 -4.98 5.89 10.29
N ALA A 144 -5.77 6.89 10.67
CA ALA A 144 -6.45 7.75 9.72
C ALA A 144 -5.45 8.77 9.16
N ILE A 145 -5.19 8.66 7.87
CA ILE A 145 -4.25 9.50 7.15
C ILE A 145 -4.97 10.65 6.41
N ILE A 146 -4.45 11.07 5.26
CA ILE A 146 -5.05 12.14 4.46
C ILE A 146 -6.52 11.83 4.15
N GLU A 147 -7.37 12.82 4.46
CA GLU A 147 -8.82 12.77 4.18
C GLU A 147 -9.51 11.55 4.80
N ASP A 148 -9.06 11.18 6.03
CA ASP A 148 -9.57 10.08 6.83
C ASP A 148 -9.46 8.67 6.18
N ASN A 149 -8.69 8.54 5.09
CA ASN A 149 -8.35 7.23 4.56
C ASN A 149 -7.55 6.41 5.58
N LEU A 150 -7.80 5.11 5.64
CA LEU A 150 -7.17 4.25 6.63
C LEU A 150 -5.94 3.55 6.07
N VAL A 151 -4.89 3.54 6.87
CA VAL A 151 -3.66 2.77 6.61
C VAL A 151 -3.35 1.92 7.83
N GLU A 152 -3.02 0.65 7.58
CA GLU A 152 -2.34 -0.18 8.56
C GLU A 152 -0.85 -0.18 8.30
N ILE A 153 -0.09 -0.10 9.40
CA ILE A 153 1.37 -0.23 9.42
C ILE A 153 1.67 -1.54 10.14
N THR A 154 2.23 -2.50 9.43
CA THR A 154 2.46 -3.86 9.95
C THR A 154 3.89 -4.34 9.72
N VAL A 155 4.25 -5.46 10.35
CA VAL A 155 5.56 -6.12 10.16
C VAL A 155 5.61 -6.91 8.87
#